data_c2f0871c56603c4f565a05be8a5ee86e
#
_entry.id   c2f0871c56603c4f565a05be8a5ee86e
#
_cell.length_a   1.000
_cell.length_b   1.000
_cell.length_c   1.000
_cell.angle_alpha   90.00
_cell.angle_beta   90.00
_cell.angle_gamma   90.00
#
_symmetry.space_group_name_H-M   'P 1'
#
loop_
_entity.id
_entity.type
_entity.pdbx_description
1 polymer ?
#
loop_
_entity_poly.entity_id
_entity_poly.type
_entity_poly.pdbx_seq_one_letter_code
_entity_poly.pdbx_strand_id
1 'polypeptide(L)'
;MITHAHQAPPRLSVLNGHSTGPLVSRHARVTTKLAAARREVLVFSSLSGGPGDPFRPVDVANLARGVRYRVLVPDAARTRPGPARQLVKLAQAGAEVRTMPAVPVEALIVDGALAIVPAEDRGRQADIAVLRLPAVVATFLELADRLWPAAVPLVPTDSPVTSELAGRDRELLSLLSAGCTDESAAAALGVSVRTVRRMVSSLMNRLGARSRFQAGVKAAGHGWLAGKAS
;
A
#
# COMPACT_ATOMS: atom_id res chain seq x y z
N MET A 1 -57.92 -0.71 -8.68
CA MET A 1 -57.33 -0.59 -7.32
C MET A 1 -55.92 -1.17 -7.38
N ILE A 2 -54.90 -0.33 -7.49
CA ILE A 2 -53.48 -0.76 -7.51
C ILE A 2 -52.92 -0.43 -6.12
N THR A 3 -52.67 -1.47 -5.32
CA THR A 3 -52.13 -1.34 -3.97
C THR A 3 -50.62 -1.09 -4.08
N HIS A 4 -50.17 0.15 -3.87
CA HIS A 4 -48.76 0.46 -3.73
C HIS A 4 -48.26 -0.11 -2.39
N ALA A 5 -47.43 -1.17 -2.47
CA ALA A 5 -46.66 -1.63 -1.33
C ALA A 5 -45.64 -0.56 -0.94
N HIS A 6 -45.84 0.05 0.20
CA HIS A 6 -44.93 1.01 0.81
C HIS A 6 -43.68 0.24 1.30
N GLN A 7 -42.64 0.27 0.49
CA GLN A 7 -41.33 -0.28 0.89
C GLN A 7 -40.72 0.71 1.90
N ALA A 8 -40.59 0.28 3.15
CA ALA A 8 -39.93 1.07 4.18
C ALA A 8 -38.50 1.41 3.79
N PRO A 9 -38.01 2.63 4.04
CA PRO A 9 -36.63 3.00 3.72
C PRO A 9 -35.63 2.14 4.50
N PRO A 10 -34.47 1.81 3.88
CA PRO A 10 -33.46 1.03 4.55
C PRO A 10 -32.96 1.78 5.80
N ARG A 11 -33.11 1.16 6.94
CA ARG A 11 -32.59 1.70 8.22
C ARG A 11 -31.06 1.68 8.15
N LEU A 12 -30.45 2.85 8.13
CA LEU A 12 -29.06 3.07 8.49
C LEU A 12 -28.89 2.64 9.96
N SER A 13 -28.52 1.41 10.20
CA SER A 13 -28.06 1.00 11.51
C SER A 13 -26.61 1.46 11.69
N VAL A 14 -26.47 2.74 12.03
CA VAL A 14 -25.30 3.19 12.75
C VAL A 14 -25.35 2.44 14.07
N LEU A 15 -24.49 1.44 14.24
CA LEU A 15 -24.34 0.77 15.51
C LEU A 15 -23.67 1.74 16.49
N ASN A 16 -24.43 2.72 16.98
CA ASN A 16 -24.14 3.43 18.21
C ASN A 16 -24.30 2.43 19.35
N GLY A 17 -23.30 1.56 19.50
CA GLY A 17 -23.23 0.67 20.62
C GLY A 17 -22.80 1.44 21.86
N HIS A 18 -23.75 2.02 22.58
CA HIS A 18 -23.60 2.19 24.02
C HIS A 18 -23.67 0.78 24.65
N SER A 19 -22.60 0.02 24.43
CA SER A 19 -22.44 -1.27 25.07
C SER A 19 -21.80 -1.01 26.43
N THR A 20 -22.57 -1.24 27.48
CA THR A 20 -22.11 -1.37 28.88
C THR A 20 -21.30 -2.65 29.11
N GLY A 21 -20.78 -3.28 28.07
CA GLY A 21 -19.85 -4.41 28.15
C GLY A 21 -18.39 -3.91 28.32
N PRO A 22 -17.43 -4.80 28.62
CA PRO A 22 -16.04 -4.43 28.77
C PRO A 22 -15.57 -3.69 27.54
N LEU A 23 -14.87 -2.56 27.73
CA LEU A 23 -14.36 -1.69 26.67
C LEU A 23 -13.42 -2.47 25.76
N VAL A 24 -13.96 -3.12 24.75
CA VAL A 24 -13.17 -3.75 23.68
C VAL A 24 -12.54 -2.62 22.90
N SER A 25 -11.21 -2.57 22.90
CA SER A 25 -10.48 -1.52 22.20
C SER A 25 -10.88 -1.48 20.70
N ARG A 26 -10.88 -0.28 20.12
CA ARG A 26 -11.12 -0.08 18.68
C ARG A 26 -10.28 -1.02 17.81
N HIS A 27 -9.02 -1.18 18.18
CA HIS A 27 -8.10 -2.10 17.55
C HIS A 27 -8.59 -3.55 17.59
N ALA A 28 -9.03 -4.05 18.74
CA ALA A 28 -9.56 -5.41 18.88
C ALA A 28 -10.83 -5.62 18.04
N ARG A 29 -11.71 -4.61 17.93
CA ARG A 29 -12.91 -4.68 17.07
C ARG A 29 -12.55 -4.81 15.58
N VAL A 30 -11.58 -4.03 15.10
CA VAL A 30 -11.08 -4.14 13.73
C VAL A 30 -10.37 -5.48 13.51
N THR A 31 -9.48 -5.88 14.41
CA THR A 31 -8.75 -7.16 14.32
C THR A 31 -9.71 -8.34 14.22
N THR A 32 -10.77 -8.36 15.01
CA THR A 32 -11.80 -9.42 14.93
C THR A 32 -12.46 -9.47 13.55
N LYS A 33 -12.75 -8.30 12.94
CA LYS A 33 -13.34 -8.25 11.60
C LYS A 33 -12.36 -8.68 10.52
N LEU A 34 -11.11 -8.28 10.64
CA LEU A 34 -10.05 -8.70 9.72
C LEU A 34 -9.78 -10.20 9.82
N ALA A 35 -9.73 -10.77 11.04
CA ALA A 35 -9.54 -12.21 11.23
C ALA A 35 -10.62 -13.06 10.56
N ALA A 36 -11.81 -12.51 10.34
CA ALA A 36 -12.91 -13.17 9.63
C ALA A 36 -12.82 -13.08 8.10
N ALA A 37 -11.85 -12.35 7.55
CA ALA A 37 -11.65 -12.22 6.11
C ALA A 37 -11.33 -13.59 5.46
N ARG A 38 -11.90 -13.83 4.27
CA ARG A 38 -11.77 -15.09 3.55
C ARG A 38 -11.20 -14.96 2.15
N ARG A 39 -11.37 -13.81 1.49
CA ARG A 39 -10.99 -13.59 0.09
C ARG A 39 -10.04 -12.44 -0.07
N GLU A 40 -10.43 -11.26 0.38
CA GLU A 40 -9.70 -10.04 0.10
C GLU A 40 -9.91 -8.98 1.18
N VAL A 41 -8.84 -8.25 1.47
CA VAL A 41 -8.88 -7.01 2.27
C VAL A 41 -8.24 -5.90 1.46
N LEU A 42 -9.01 -4.83 1.23
CA LEU A 42 -8.53 -3.61 0.62
C LEU A 42 -8.31 -2.57 1.72
N VAL A 43 -7.14 -1.97 1.75
CA VAL A 43 -6.72 -1.01 2.76
C VAL A 43 -6.42 0.34 2.11
N PHE A 44 -7.13 1.36 2.54
CA PHE A 44 -6.78 2.76 2.31
C PHE A 44 -6.25 3.32 3.62
N SER A 45 -4.98 3.73 3.68
CA SER A 45 -4.41 4.29 4.89
C SER A 45 -3.58 5.53 4.59
N SER A 46 -3.91 6.64 5.24
CA SER A 46 -3.09 7.86 5.21
C SER A 46 -1.82 7.76 6.05
N LEU A 47 -1.71 6.71 6.88
CA LEU A 47 -0.65 6.53 7.87
C LEU A 47 -0.56 7.69 8.89
N SER A 48 -1.65 8.40 9.09
CA SER A 48 -1.73 9.55 10.01
C SER A 48 -1.80 9.13 11.47
N GLY A 49 -2.28 7.93 11.73
CA GLY A 49 -2.41 7.37 13.08
C GLY A 49 -1.08 6.92 13.69
N GLY A 50 -0.98 6.95 15.02
CA GLY A 50 0.16 6.48 15.79
C GLY A 50 0.31 4.95 15.80
N PRO A 51 1.25 4.41 16.60
CA PRO A 51 1.32 2.98 16.90
C PRO A 51 -0.03 2.51 17.46
N GLY A 52 -0.62 1.47 16.82
CA GLY A 52 -1.94 0.97 17.22
C GLY A 52 -3.12 1.55 16.41
N ASP A 53 -2.86 2.34 15.37
CA ASP A 53 -3.88 2.75 14.42
C ASP A 53 -4.53 1.51 13.76
N PRO A 54 -5.86 1.35 13.87
CA PRO A 54 -6.57 0.21 13.30
C PRO A 54 -6.54 0.16 11.78
N PHE A 55 -6.21 1.27 11.11
CA PHE A 55 -6.08 1.35 9.64
C PHE A 55 -4.66 1.01 9.15
N ARG A 56 -3.76 0.61 10.05
CA ARG A 56 -2.43 0.09 9.72
C ARG A 56 -2.33 -1.42 9.55
N PRO A 57 -3.28 -2.25 9.99
CA PRO A 57 -2.98 -3.66 10.09
C PRO A 57 -3.14 -4.35 8.75
N VAL A 58 -2.09 -5.01 8.33
CA VAL A 58 -2.24 -6.22 7.56
C VAL A 58 -2.08 -7.37 8.54
N ASP A 59 -3.07 -8.22 8.60
CA ASP A 59 -2.98 -9.45 9.38
C ASP A 59 -2.16 -10.47 8.60
N VAL A 60 -0.93 -10.69 9.05
CA VAL A 60 -0.01 -11.65 8.43
C VAL A 60 -0.59 -13.07 8.45
N ALA A 61 -1.41 -13.41 9.46
CA ALA A 61 -2.10 -14.70 9.51
C ALA A 61 -3.12 -14.85 8.38
N ASN A 62 -3.77 -13.78 7.98
CA ASN A 62 -4.64 -13.77 6.80
C ASN A 62 -3.88 -14.02 5.50
N LEU A 63 -2.74 -13.35 5.32
CA LEU A 63 -1.87 -13.59 4.16
C LEU A 63 -1.43 -15.06 4.07
N ALA A 64 -1.05 -15.66 5.21
CA ALA A 64 -0.68 -17.08 5.28
C ALA A 64 -1.85 -18.02 4.91
N ARG A 65 -3.11 -17.59 5.10
CA ARG A 65 -4.32 -18.32 4.69
C ARG A 65 -4.73 -18.06 3.23
N GLY A 66 -3.97 -17.26 2.49
CA GLY A 66 -4.25 -16.93 1.10
C GLY A 66 -5.26 -15.78 0.90
N VAL A 67 -5.57 -15.00 1.94
CA VAL A 67 -6.38 -13.79 1.80
C VAL A 67 -5.55 -12.73 1.06
N ARG A 68 -6.08 -12.20 -0.04
CA ARG A 68 -5.41 -11.14 -0.80
C ARG A 68 -5.48 -9.81 -0.03
N TYR A 69 -4.36 -9.10 0.03
CA TYR A 69 -4.31 -7.75 0.57
C TYR A 69 -3.89 -6.77 -0.50
N ARG A 70 -4.72 -5.78 -0.78
CA ARG A 70 -4.40 -4.61 -1.60
C ARG A 70 -4.30 -3.39 -0.70
N VAL A 71 -3.13 -2.76 -0.65
CA VAL A 71 -2.84 -1.67 0.30
C VAL A 71 -2.45 -0.42 -0.47
N LEU A 72 -3.19 0.67 -0.27
CA LEU A 72 -2.89 2.00 -0.78
C LEU A 72 -2.42 2.91 0.37
N VAL A 73 -1.24 3.49 0.22
CA VAL A 73 -0.62 4.39 1.20
C VAL A 73 0.00 5.61 0.51
N PRO A 74 0.27 6.71 1.24
CA PRO A 74 0.93 7.88 0.66
C PRO A 74 2.37 7.60 0.25
N ASP A 75 2.86 8.29 -0.79
CA ASP A 75 4.26 8.21 -1.23
C ASP A 75 5.26 8.53 -0.11
N ALA A 76 4.90 9.40 0.82
CA ALA A 76 5.69 9.71 2.01
C ALA A 76 6.01 8.48 2.88
N ALA A 77 5.23 7.40 2.76
CA ALA A 77 5.49 6.14 3.46
C ALA A 77 6.80 5.47 3.03
N ARG A 78 7.27 5.73 1.81
CA ARG A 78 8.52 5.17 1.26
C ARG A 78 9.77 5.71 1.96
N THR A 79 9.72 6.96 2.40
CA THR A 79 10.87 7.67 2.99
C THR A 79 10.90 7.64 4.51
N ARG A 80 9.78 7.29 5.15
CA ARG A 80 9.68 7.19 6.61
C ARG A 80 10.18 5.84 7.09
N PRO A 81 11.28 5.74 7.87
CA PRO A 81 11.96 4.47 8.17
C PRO A 81 11.07 3.39 8.81
N GLY A 82 10.16 3.78 9.71
CA GLY A 82 9.24 2.85 10.38
C GLY A 82 8.20 2.27 9.41
N PRO A 83 7.34 3.10 8.80
CA PRO A 83 6.37 2.66 7.80
C PRO A 83 7.00 1.92 6.63
N ALA A 84 8.09 2.42 6.05
CA ALA A 84 8.75 1.79 4.91
C ALA A 84 9.14 0.33 5.20
N ARG A 85 9.81 0.06 6.32
CA ARG A 85 10.18 -1.30 6.72
C ARG A 85 8.96 -2.21 6.92
N GLN A 86 7.90 -1.69 7.51
CA GLN A 86 6.68 -2.45 7.73
C GLN A 86 5.99 -2.80 6.41
N LEU A 87 5.86 -1.84 5.48
CA LEU A 87 5.25 -2.06 4.17
C LEU A 87 6.04 -3.04 3.32
N VAL A 88 7.39 -2.98 3.37
CA VAL A 88 8.24 -3.97 2.69
C VAL A 88 8.01 -5.38 3.24
N LYS A 89 7.93 -5.54 4.57
CA LYS A 89 7.61 -6.85 5.19
C LYS A 89 6.25 -7.37 4.74
N LEU A 90 5.26 -6.50 4.62
CA LEU A 90 3.92 -6.86 4.14
C LEU A 90 3.94 -7.31 2.67
N ALA A 91 4.66 -6.58 1.82
CA ALA A 91 4.83 -6.94 0.42
C ALA A 91 5.56 -8.29 0.28
N GLN A 92 6.60 -8.53 1.09
CA GLN A 92 7.31 -9.81 1.15
C GLN A 92 6.42 -10.96 1.63
N ALA A 93 5.45 -10.68 2.51
CA ALA A 93 4.45 -11.64 2.95
C ALA A 93 3.32 -11.88 1.94
N GLY A 94 3.35 -11.21 0.77
CA GLY A 94 2.40 -11.43 -0.31
C GLY A 94 1.30 -10.36 -0.44
N ALA A 95 1.36 -9.25 0.33
CA ALA A 95 0.44 -8.14 0.14
C ALA A 95 0.83 -7.31 -1.10
N GLU A 96 -0.15 -6.91 -1.90
CA GLU A 96 0.04 -5.95 -2.98
C GLU A 96 0.00 -4.53 -2.40
N VAL A 97 1.16 -3.89 -2.27
CA VAL A 97 1.28 -2.53 -1.72
C VAL A 97 1.59 -1.56 -2.83
N ARG A 98 0.78 -0.51 -2.94
CA ARG A 98 1.01 0.60 -3.87
C ARG A 98 0.99 1.94 -3.13
N THR A 99 1.69 2.92 -3.69
CA THR A 99 1.75 4.27 -3.13
C THR A 99 1.24 5.29 -4.13
N MET A 100 0.71 6.40 -3.61
CA MET A 100 0.19 7.53 -4.38
C MET A 100 0.47 8.83 -3.61
N PRO A 101 0.38 10.02 -4.23
CA PRO A 101 0.69 11.28 -3.55
C PRO A 101 -0.10 11.50 -2.26
N ALA A 102 -1.39 11.20 -2.28
CA ALA A 102 -2.27 11.27 -1.10
C ALA A 102 -3.37 10.22 -1.20
N VAL A 103 -3.67 9.53 -0.12
CA VAL A 103 -4.80 8.60 -0.03
C VAL A 103 -6.03 9.42 0.38
N PRO A 104 -7.12 9.41 -0.42
CA PRO A 104 -8.23 10.32 -0.22
C PRO A 104 -9.12 9.99 0.99
N VAL A 105 -9.03 8.77 1.51
CA VAL A 105 -9.90 8.28 2.58
C VAL A 105 -9.17 7.22 3.40
N GLU A 106 -9.51 7.10 4.69
CA GLU A 106 -9.12 5.94 5.48
C GLU A 106 -10.27 4.92 5.51
N ALA A 107 -9.99 3.71 5.05
CA ALA A 107 -10.99 2.64 5.03
C ALA A 107 -10.34 1.26 4.95
N LEU A 108 -11.04 0.28 5.50
CA LEU A 108 -10.76 -1.14 5.29
C LEU A 108 -12.01 -1.77 4.67
N ILE A 109 -11.87 -2.42 3.53
CA ILE A 109 -12.96 -3.14 2.90
C ILE A 109 -12.64 -4.63 2.97
N VAL A 110 -13.54 -5.42 3.58
CA VAL A 110 -13.35 -6.84 3.79
C VAL A 110 -14.32 -7.63 2.92
N ASP A 111 -13.77 -8.51 2.10
CA ASP A 111 -14.48 -9.44 1.20
C ASP A 111 -15.50 -8.78 0.26
N GLY A 112 -15.41 -7.47 0.02
CA GLY A 112 -16.39 -6.69 -0.72
C GLY A 112 -17.78 -6.65 -0.07
N ALA A 113 -17.89 -6.96 1.22
CA ALA A 113 -19.14 -7.10 1.95
C ALA A 113 -19.30 -6.11 3.12
N LEU A 114 -18.21 -5.57 3.62
CA LEU A 114 -18.24 -4.56 4.68
C LEU A 114 -17.11 -3.54 4.50
N ALA A 115 -17.39 -2.30 4.87
CA ALA A 115 -16.40 -1.24 4.98
C ALA A 115 -16.27 -0.80 6.45
N ILE A 116 -15.05 -0.57 6.90
CA ILE A 116 -14.72 -0.02 8.21
C ILE A 116 -14.05 1.32 7.95
N VAL A 117 -14.60 2.38 8.50
CA VAL A 117 -14.11 3.75 8.33
C VAL A 117 -13.96 4.43 9.70
N PRO A 118 -13.12 5.46 9.84
CA PRO A 118 -13.11 6.30 11.03
C PRO A 118 -14.51 6.91 11.24
N ALA A 119 -14.98 6.93 12.46
CA ALA A 119 -16.17 7.66 12.85
C ALA A 119 -15.74 8.80 13.78
N GLU A 120 -16.14 10.03 13.44
CA GLU A 120 -15.94 11.17 14.31
C GLU A 120 -17.01 11.13 15.42
N ASP A 121 -16.58 10.99 16.67
CA ASP A 121 -17.43 11.24 17.82
C ASP A 121 -17.13 12.65 18.37
N ARG A 122 -18.17 13.47 18.48
CA ARG A 122 -18.06 14.86 18.97
C ARG A 122 -17.58 14.85 20.42
N GLY A 123 -16.25 14.86 20.61
CA GLY A 123 -15.61 15.08 21.91
C GLY A 123 -14.94 13.86 22.56
N ARG A 124 -14.87 12.71 21.89
CA ARG A 124 -14.11 11.53 22.32
C ARG A 124 -13.29 10.96 21.17
N GLN A 125 -12.24 10.23 21.54
CA GLN A 125 -11.33 9.54 20.63
C GLN A 125 -12.09 8.87 19.48
N ALA A 126 -11.80 9.27 18.24
CA ALA A 126 -12.49 8.82 17.03
C ALA A 126 -12.80 7.31 17.06
N ASP A 127 -14.06 6.93 16.97
CA ASP A 127 -14.50 5.53 16.92
C ASP A 127 -14.43 5.00 15.50
N ILE A 128 -14.92 3.81 15.26
CA ILE A 128 -15.04 3.20 13.93
C ILE A 128 -16.49 2.97 13.59
N ALA A 129 -16.86 3.24 12.33
CA ALA A 129 -18.13 2.83 11.76
C ALA A 129 -17.91 1.56 10.91
N VAL A 130 -18.79 0.58 11.09
CA VAL A 130 -18.83 -0.65 10.29
C VAL A 130 -20.06 -0.58 9.39
N LEU A 131 -19.83 -0.45 8.08
CA LEU A 131 -20.88 -0.24 7.09
C LEU A 131 -21.07 -1.52 6.27
N ARG A 132 -22.31 -1.99 6.17
CA ARG A 132 -22.69 -3.18 5.38
C ARG A 132 -23.65 -2.84 4.24
N LEU A 133 -23.81 -1.56 3.94
CA LEU A 133 -24.67 -1.10 2.86
C LEU A 133 -23.96 -1.38 1.53
N PRO A 134 -24.54 -2.21 0.63
CA PRO A 134 -23.89 -2.63 -0.61
C PRO A 134 -23.45 -1.45 -1.48
N ALA A 135 -24.27 -0.41 -1.60
CA ALA A 135 -23.94 0.78 -2.37
C ALA A 135 -22.68 1.51 -1.84
N VAL A 136 -22.54 1.60 -0.51
CA VAL A 136 -21.35 2.23 0.09
C VAL A 136 -20.11 1.38 -0.13
N VAL A 137 -20.21 0.07 0.04
CA VAL A 137 -19.10 -0.85 -0.22
C VAL A 137 -18.69 -0.80 -1.69
N ALA A 138 -19.66 -0.79 -2.62
CA ALA A 138 -19.41 -0.67 -4.04
C ALA A 138 -18.67 0.64 -4.39
N THR A 139 -19.05 1.77 -3.77
CA THR A 139 -18.34 3.05 -3.95
C THR A 139 -16.86 2.96 -3.58
N PHE A 140 -16.52 2.29 -2.48
CA PHE A 140 -15.11 2.09 -2.10
C PHE A 140 -14.36 1.19 -3.06
N LEU A 141 -15.01 0.15 -3.58
CA LEU A 141 -14.42 -0.74 -4.59
C LEU A 141 -14.17 0.00 -5.91
N GLU A 142 -15.14 0.78 -6.39
CA GLU A 142 -14.97 1.62 -7.57
C GLU A 142 -13.84 2.66 -7.38
N LEU A 143 -13.76 3.27 -6.21
CA LEU A 143 -12.67 4.19 -5.87
C LEU A 143 -11.32 3.48 -5.96
N ALA A 144 -11.22 2.27 -5.40
CA ALA A 144 -10.01 1.47 -5.49
C ALA A 144 -9.64 1.18 -6.94
N ASP A 145 -10.57 0.71 -7.74
CA ASP A 145 -10.33 0.32 -9.13
C ASP A 145 -9.89 1.52 -10.00
N ARG A 146 -10.32 2.74 -9.65
CA ARG A 146 -9.86 3.98 -10.30
C ARG A 146 -8.47 4.40 -9.84
N LEU A 147 -8.16 4.27 -8.56
CA LEU A 147 -6.89 4.72 -7.99
C LEU A 147 -5.76 3.70 -8.21
N TRP A 148 -6.08 2.41 -8.20
CA TRP A 148 -5.11 1.33 -8.26
C TRP A 148 -4.17 1.38 -9.47
N PRO A 149 -4.65 1.61 -10.72
CA PRO A 149 -3.78 1.69 -11.89
C PRO A 149 -2.79 2.87 -11.85
N ALA A 150 -3.21 3.99 -11.24
CA ALA A 150 -2.41 5.20 -11.13
C ALA A 150 -1.40 5.14 -9.97
N ALA A 151 -1.60 4.26 -9.01
CA ALA A 151 -0.73 4.09 -7.86
C ALA A 151 0.52 3.28 -8.22
N VAL A 152 1.67 3.67 -7.68
CA VAL A 152 2.97 3.06 -7.97
C VAL A 152 3.22 1.86 -7.05
N PRO A 153 3.50 0.66 -7.55
CA PRO A 153 3.86 -0.49 -6.73
C PRO A 153 5.02 -0.17 -5.77
N LEU A 154 4.90 -0.59 -4.52
CA LEU A 154 5.99 -0.44 -3.55
C LEU A 154 7.17 -1.34 -3.91
N VAL A 155 6.85 -2.57 -4.33
CA VAL A 155 7.80 -3.53 -4.88
C VAL A 155 7.36 -3.79 -6.32
N PRO A 156 8.25 -3.74 -7.31
CA PRO A 156 7.90 -4.03 -8.69
C PRO A 156 7.29 -5.44 -8.83
N THR A 157 6.15 -5.54 -9.51
CA THR A 157 5.37 -6.79 -9.63
C THR A 157 6.03 -7.82 -10.56
N ASP A 158 7.07 -7.43 -11.31
CA ASP A 158 7.72 -8.27 -12.32
C ASP A 158 9.06 -8.87 -11.89
N SER A 159 9.20 -9.21 -10.62
CA SER A 159 10.34 -10.04 -10.21
C SER A 159 9.90 -11.12 -9.24
N PRO A 160 10.17 -12.39 -9.57
CA PRO A 160 10.11 -13.41 -8.55
C PRO A 160 11.18 -13.04 -7.50
N VAL A 161 10.69 -12.79 -6.30
CA VAL A 161 11.44 -12.81 -5.04
C VAL A 161 12.94 -12.57 -5.20
N THR A 162 13.36 -11.42 -4.81
CA THR A 162 14.50 -11.19 -3.93
C THR A 162 14.88 -9.73 -3.93
N SER A 163 15.01 -9.20 -2.77
CA SER A 163 15.49 -7.89 -2.36
C SER A 163 16.93 -7.57 -2.74
N GLU A 164 17.46 -8.17 -3.76
CA GLU A 164 18.75 -7.80 -4.30
C GLU A 164 18.57 -7.25 -5.71
N LEU A 165 18.97 -5.99 -5.89
CA LEU A 165 19.35 -5.54 -7.21
C LEU A 165 20.19 -6.65 -7.83
N ALA A 166 19.82 -7.11 -9.02
CA ALA A 166 20.68 -8.00 -9.77
C ALA A 166 22.08 -7.40 -9.73
N GLY A 167 23.12 -8.20 -9.50
CA GLY A 167 24.47 -7.68 -9.32
C GLY A 167 24.87 -6.65 -10.40
N ARG A 168 24.42 -6.85 -11.64
CA ARG A 168 24.61 -5.92 -12.77
C ARG A 168 23.86 -4.59 -12.62
N ASP A 169 22.68 -4.55 -12.02
CA ASP A 169 21.94 -3.30 -11.79
C ASP A 169 22.61 -2.46 -10.71
N ARG A 170 23.17 -3.13 -9.69
CA ARG A 170 23.95 -2.45 -8.62
C ARG A 170 25.25 -1.89 -9.18
N GLU A 171 25.94 -2.65 -10.01
CA GLU A 171 27.16 -2.24 -10.67
C GLU A 171 26.92 -1.05 -11.61
N LEU A 172 25.85 -1.11 -12.41
CA LEU A 172 25.41 0.01 -13.24
C LEU A 172 25.12 1.26 -12.42
N LEU A 173 24.35 1.14 -11.31
CA LEU A 173 24.05 2.26 -10.42
C LEU A 173 25.33 2.86 -9.83
N SER A 174 26.28 2.04 -9.42
CA SER A 174 27.59 2.49 -8.91
C SER A 174 28.36 3.28 -9.96
N LEU A 175 28.45 2.79 -11.20
CA LEU A 175 29.10 3.48 -12.31
C LEU A 175 28.44 4.83 -12.63
N LEU A 176 27.10 4.85 -12.69
CA LEU A 176 26.33 6.07 -12.95
C LEU A 176 26.49 7.10 -11.83
N SER A 177 26.53 6.65 -10.57
CA SER A 177 26.76 7.52 -9.41
C SER A 177 28.17 8.09 -9.36
N ALA A 178 29.15 7.36 -9.93
CA ALA A 178 30.53 7.84 -10.12
C ALA A 178 30.68 8.78 -11.33
N GLY A 179 29.57 9.12 -12.04
CA GLY A 179 29.57 10.06 -13.16
C GLY A 179 29.90 9.42 -14.52
N CYS A 180 29.91 8.08 -14.63
CA CYS A 180 30.14 7.41 -15.91
C CYS A 180 29.03 7.72 -16.92
N THR A 181 29.41 7.92 -18.18
CA THR A 181 28.49 7.99 -19.31
C THR A 181 27.93 6.61 -19.65
N ASP A 182 26.88 6.55 -20.48
CA ASP A 182 26.32 5.26 -20.94
C ASP A 182 27.40 4.43 -21.70
N GLU A 183 28.26 5.09 -22.42
CA GLU A 183 29.36 4.47 -23.19
C GLU A 183 30.39 3.87 -22.23
N SER A 184 30.82 4.66 -21.23
CA SER A 184 31.80 4.21 -20.24
C SER A 184 31.25 3.06 -19.39
N ALA A 185 29.98 3.17 -18.99
CA ALA A 185 29.28 2.12 -18.23
C ALA A 185 29.12 0.84 -19.08
N ALA A 186 28.82 0.96 -20.38
CA ALA A 186 28.72 -0.16 -21.29
C ALA A 186 30.06 -0.90 -21.44
N ALA A 187 31.16 -0.16 -21.58
CA ALA A 187 32.50 -0.73 -21.62
C ALA A 187 32.86 -1.46 -20.32
N ALA A 188 32.61 -0.83 -19.17
CA ALA A 188 32.87 -1.42 -17.84
C ALA A 188 32.07 -2.70 -17.58
N LEU A 189 30.80 -2.73 -18.01
CA LEU A 189 29.90 -3.88 -17.81
C LEU A 189 30.02 -4.96 -18.89
N GLY A 190 30.80 -4.74 -19.93
CA GLY A 190 30.95 -5.66 -21.06
C GLY A 190 29.66 -5.86 -21.87
N VAL A 191 28.84 -4.80 -21.99
CA VAL A 191 27.57 -4.84 -22.72
C VAL A 191 27.46 -3.70 -23.75
N SER A 192 26.42 -3.76 -24.62
CA SER A 192 26.20 -2.64 -25.56
C SER A 192 25.59 -1.41 -24.86
N VAL A 193 25.83 -0.21 -25.41
CA VAL A 193 25.21 1.04 -24.96
C VAL A 193 23.68 0.94 -24.96
N ARG A 194 23.10 0.25 -25.97
CA ARG A 194 21.66 -0.05 -26.03
C ARG A 194 21.19 -0.84 -24.82
N THR A 195 21.99 -1.80 -24.36
CA THR A 195 21.68 -2.60 -23.15
C THR A 195 21.71 -1.72 -21.91
N VAL A 196 22.72 -0.85 -21.76
CA VAL A 196 22.79 0.10 -20.64
C VAL A 196 21.58 1.02 -20.62
N ARG A 197 21.18 1.60 -21.75
CA ARG A 197 19.99 2.46 -21.84
C ARG A 197 18.71 1.73 -21.44
N ARG A 198 18.57 0.46 -21.83
CA ARG A 198 17.44 -0.38 -21.41
C ARG A 198 17.47 -0.66 -19.91
N MET A 199 18.63 -0.97 -19.35
CA MET A 199 18.78 -1.18 -17.90
C MET A 199 18.46 0.09 -17.11
N VAL A 200 18.94 1.26 -17.56
CA VAL A 200 18.60 2.55 -16.94
C VAL A 200 17.09 2.81 -16.99
N SER A 201 16.44 2.57 -18.13
CA SER A 201 14.99 2.73 -18.26
C SER A 201 14.23 1.79 -17.31
N SER A 202 14.68 0.54 -17.18
CA SER A 202 14.13 -0.42 -16.23
C SER A 202 14.29 0.05 -14.79
N LEU A 203 15.48 0.54 -14.41
CA LEU A 203 15.74 1.09 -13.07
C LEU A 203 14.89 2.33 -12.80
N MET A 204 14.75 3.22 -13.78
CA MET A 204 13.88 4.41 -13.64
C MET A 204 12.43 4.00 -13.43
N ASN A 205 11.90 3.03 -14.17
CA ASN A 205 10.55 2.51 -13.99
C ASN A 205 10.38 1.86 -12.61
N ARG A 206 11.32 1.02 -12.18
CA ARG A 206 11.32 0.38 -10.84
C ARG A 206 11.33 1.40 -9.70
N LEU A 207 12.05 2.50 -9.87
CA LEU A 207 12.13 3.59 -8.89
C LEU A 207 10.98 4.59 -9.02
N GLY A 208 10.11 4.48 -10.04
CA GLY A 208 9.10 5.49 -10.34
C GLY A 208 9.72 6.87 -10.58
N ALA A 209 10.90 6.90 -11.23
CA ALA A 209 11.64 8.12 -11.50
C ALA A 209 11.35 8.64 -12.92
N ARG A 210 11.18 9.96 -13.06
CA ARG A 210 10.94 10.64 -14.35
C ARG A 210 12.23 11.15 -15.00
N SER A 211 13.35 11.12 -14.27
CA SER A 211 14.67 11.51 -14.77
C SER A 211 15.77 10.67 -14.12
N ARG A 212 16.95 10.61 -14.75
CA ARG A 212 18.13 9.92 -14.21
C ARG A 212 18.56 10.50 -12.87
N PHE A 213 18.49 11.82 -12.72
CA PHE A 213 18.78 12.48 -11.44
C PHE A 213 17.81 12.02 -10.34
N GLN A 214 16.51 12.00 -10.65
CA GLN A 214 15.50 11.52 -9.71
C GLN A 214 15.69 10.04 -9.37
N ALA A 215 16.12 9.22 -10.33
CA ALA A 215 16.45 7.82 -10.10
C ALA A 215 17.63 7.68 -9.13
N GLY A 216 18.68 8.49 -9.29
CA GLY A 216 19.81 8.52 -8.38
C GLY A 216 19.43 8.90 -6.95
N VAL A 217 18.65 9.96 -6.79
CA VAL A 217 18.14 10.39 -5.46
C VAL A 217 17.32 9.30 -4.79
N LYS A 218 16.42 8.65 -5.56
CA LYS A 218 15.60 7.55 -5.04
C LYS A 218 16.43 6.30 -4.72
N ALA A 219 17.41 5.95 -5.55
CA ALA A 219 18.33 4.85 -5.31
C ALA A 219 19.16 5.06 -4.03
N ALA A 220 19.62 6.30 -3.79
CA ALA A 220 20.29 6.67 -2.54
C ALA A 220 19.37 6.50 -1.32
N GLY A 221 18.13 6.96 -1.42
CA GLY A 221 17.12 6.79 -0.37
C GLY A 221 16.77 5.32 -0.07
N HIS A 222 16.96 4.42 -1.04
CA HIS A 222 16.81 2.97 -0.86
C HIS A 222 18.09 2.29 -0.35
N GLY A 223 19.18 3.03 -0.14
CA GLY A 223 20.47 2.46 0.26
C GLY A 223 21.18 1.67 -0.87
N TRP A 224 20.75 1.80 -2.12
CA TRP A 224 21.30 1.07 -3.25
C TRP A 224 22.65 1.63 -3.73
N LEU A 225 22.96 2.87 -3.33
CA LEU A 225 24.23 3.56 -3.64
C LEU A 225 25.23 3.52 -2.48
N ALA A 226 24.91 2.84 -1.37
CA ALA A 226 25.86 2.64 -0.28
C ALA A 226 26.97 1.66 -0.76
N GLY A 227 27.92 2.20 -1.49
CA GLY A 227 29.20 1.55 -1.75
C GLY A 227 29.95 1.36 -0.45
N LYS A 228 30.68 0.27 -0.30
CA LYS A 228 31.67 0.08 0.76
C LYS A 228 32.56 1.33 0.75
N ALA A 229 32.46 2.15 1.79
CA ALA A 229 33.55 3.03 2.14
C ALA A 229 34.72 2.11 2.52
N SER A 230 35.75 2.09 1.69
CA SER A 230 37.06 1.53 2.03
C SER A 230 37.73 2.45 3.02
#